data_588cb689b449a096bfe4385cf1f8aa5a
#
_entry.id   588cb689b449a096bfe4385cf1f8aa5a
#
_cell.length_a   1.000
_cell.length_b   1.000
_cell.length_c   1.000
_cell.angle_alpha   90.00
_cell.angle_beta   90.00
_cell.angle_gamma   90.00
#
_symmetry.space_group_name_H-M   'P 1'
#
loop_
_entity.id
_entity.type
_entity.pdbx_description
1 polymer ?
#
loop_
_entity_poly.entity_id
_entity_poly.type
_entity_poly.pdbx_seq_one_letter_code
_entity_poly.pdbx_strand_id
1 'polypeptide(L)'
;MGFFDRFRSRADEAPLPGLAALLEARGLPAAVPGLAPLFPAFDAHRKLEEREAWADAVAEVHRLGLPLPEPWIDAQDHLLPELVPTWQAEREGRWSRGFIEGLSQRIRVGEVVMPAAWLRLWDQSADDVLDLALDQLRRRSEGAFVRLPSGIYRGPWRDGADAARLLLPELWHGLFKDQHPFLAIPCAETLLAAPQILLPKLMEEVGRSIQAGAPVLQLAVLERIGDQLVTARLQDPHPMSAPQRELKHMDLLEALRTQEKDLDPALGRPAPVVMVKTAQGKPLTMATWAAGAPVLLPEADLIAFADQEGAPLGICWRQSLPRINELRGEGVAMWGPRRVRYEGFPTPEQLARLEQFATAEQMKALQAQPGAQ
;
A
#
# COMPACT_ATOMS: atom_id res chain seq x y z
N MET A 1 -13.37 -10.29 64.26
CA MET A 1 -12.32 -10.25 63.25
C MET A 1 -12.60 -9.08 62.33
N GLY A 2 -11.75 -8.10 62.41
CA GLY A 2 -12.11 -6.71 62.25
C GLY A 2 -12.06 -6.17 60.84
N PHE A 3 -12.97 -5.25 60.64
CA PHE A 3 -13.12 -4.37 59.47
C PHE A 3 -11.84 -3.52 59.16
N PHE A 4 -10.85 -3.52 60.05
CA PHE A 4 -9.61 -2.75 59.93
C PHE A 4 -8.45 -3.45 59.19
N ASP A 5 -8.55 -4.75 58.91
CA ASP A 5 -7.47 -5.47 58.19
C ASP A 5 -7.47 -5.24 56.66
N ARG A 6 -8.53 -4.63 56.13
CA ARG A 6 -8.60 -4.26 54.67
C ARG A 6 -7.86 -2.95 54.34
N PHE A 7 -7.43 -2.19 55.34
CA PHE A 7 -6.74 -0.91 55.12
C PHE A 7 -5.20 -1.01 55.27
N ARG A 8 -4.67 -2.18 55.68
CA ARG A 8 -3.22 -2.36 55.89
C ARG A 8 -2.43 -2.82 54.68
N SER A 9 -3.05 -3.16 53.54
CA SER A 9 -2.33 -3.67 52.36
C SER A 9 -2.00 -2.62 51.27
N ARG A 10 -2.20 -1.33 51.57
CA ARG A 10 -1.87 -0.25 50.60
C ARG A 10 -0.61 0.55 50.93
N ALA A 11 0.15 0.19 51.96
CA ALA A 11 1.25 1.00 52.45
C ALA A 11 2.65 0.60 51.95
N ASP A 12 2.79 -0.48 51.16
CA ASP A 12 4.09 -0.99 50.69
C ASP A 12 4.22 -1.11 49.15
N GLU A 13 3.33 -0.50 48.37
CA GLU A 13 3.62 -0.37 46.94
C GLU A 13 4.67 0.73 46.74
N ALA A 14 5.86 0.34 46.26
CA ALA A 14 6.89 1.30 45.90
C ALA A 14 6.29 2.36 44.95
N PRO A 15 6.62 3.64 45.11
CA PRO A 15 6.08 4.69 44.25
C PRO A 15 6.41 4.36 42.79
N LEU A 16 5.41 4.48 41.91
CA LEU A 16 5.60 4.23 40.48
C LEU A 16 6.71 5.15 39.95
N PRO A 17 7.62 4.63 39.09
CA PRO A 17 8.69 5.43 38.53
C PRO A 17 8.14 6.64 37.77
N GLY A 18 8.78 7.78 37.94
CA GLY A 18 8.48 8.98 37.17
C GLY A 18 8.90 8.81 35.69
N LEU A 19 8.33 9.62 34.82
CA LEU A 19 8.59 9.56 33.38
C LEU A 19 10.09 9.72 33.06
N ALA A 20 10.80 10.63 33.72
CA ALA A 20 12.24 10.84 33.50
C ALA A 20 13.04 9.54 33.63
N ALA A 21 12.84 8.79 34.73
CA ALA A 21 13.53 7.53 34.96
C ALA A 21 13.20 6.46 33.89
N LEU A 22 11.95 6.42 33.40
CA LEU A 22 11.53 5.50 32.34
C LEU A 22 12.15 5.86 31.01
N LEU A 23 12.33 7.15 30.71
CA LEU A 23 12.97 7.62 29.47
C LEU A 23 14.47 7.37 29.49
N GLU A 24 15.14 7.66 30.62
CA GLU A 24 16.58 7.37 30.80
C GLU A 24 16.88 5.89 30.66
N ALA A 25 16.03 5.00 31.17
CA ALA A 25 16.15 3.54 30.99
C ALA A 25 16.06 3.12 29.51
N ARG A 26 15.52 3.96 28.63
CA ARG A 26 15.42 3.78 27.17
C ARG A 26 16.48 4.55 26.38
N GLY A 27 17.46 5.14 27.08
CA GLY A 27 18.53 5.93 26.48
C GLY A 27 18.10 7.31 25.97
N LEU A 28 16.96 7.81 26.44
CA LEU A 28 16.45 9.14 26.09
C LEU A 28 16.79 10.17 27.19
N PRO A 29 17.00 11.44 26.82
CA PRO A 29 17.12 12.50 27.83
C PRO A 29 15.82 12.65 28.60
N ALA A 30 15.93 13.05 29.89
CA ALA A 30 14.75 13.31 30.71
C ALA A 30 13.85 14.43 30.15
N ALA A 31 14.41 15.34 29.35
CA ALA A 31 13.68 16.41 28.64
C ALA A 31 13.66 16.16 27.15
N VAL A 32 12.58 15.56 26.63
CA VAL A 32 12.31 15.42 25.20
C VAL A 32 11.47 16.63 24.75
N PRO A 33 11.84 17.32 23.66
CA PRO A 33 11.05 18.44 23.15
C PRO A 33 9.60 18.04 22.85
N GLY A 34 8.63 18.86 23.23
CA GLY A 34 7.20 18.60 23.02
C GLY A 34 6.56 17.66 24.05
N LEU A 35 7.30 17.20 25.05
CA LEU A 35 6.80 16.23 26.04
C LEU A 35 5.88 16.84 27.09
N ALA A 36 6.15 18.09 27.52
CA ALA A 36 5.43 18.71 28.62
C ALA A 36 3.90 18.77 28.45
N PRO A 37 3.34 19.08 27.26
CA PRO A 37 1.90 19.09 27.07
C PRO A 37 1.24 17.71 27.23
N LEU A 38 2.00 16.62 27.16
CA LEU A 38 1.52 15.24 27.28
C LEU A 38 1.59 14.68 28.71
N PHE A 39 2.19 15.38 29.67
CA PHE A 39 2.27 14.92 31.05
C PHE A 39 0.92 14.56 31.68
N PRO A 40 -0.18 15.30 31.45
CA PRO A 40 -1.46 14.90 32.02
C PRO A 40 -1.90 13.50 31.61
N ALA A 41 -1.64 13.10 30.34
CA ALA A 41 -1.94 11.78 29.87
C ALA A 41 -1.09 10.71 30.55
N PHE A 42 0.24 10.94 30.70
CA PHE A 42 1.12 10.03 31.44
C PHE A 42 0.72 9.90 32.92
N ASP A 43 0.39 11.00 33.57
CA ASP A 43 0.03 11.01 35.00
C ASP A 43 -1.32 10.34 35.29
N ALA A 44 -2.17 10.19 34.26
CA ALA A 44 -3.41 9.45 34.37
C ALA A 44 -3.20 7.94 34.54
N HIS A 45 -2.08 7.39 34.04
CA HIS A 45 -1.76 5.97 34.18
C HIS A 45 -1.38 5.60 35.63
N ARG A 46 -2.05 4.58 36.13
CA ARG A 46 -1.89 4.13 37.53
C ARG A 46 -1.10 2.84 37.70
N LYS A 47 -0.85 2.13 36.59
CA LYS A 47 -0.08 0.88 36.59
C LYS A 47 1.29 1.09 35.95
N LEU A 48 2.27 0.34 36.42
CA LEU A 48 3.63 0.39 35.89
C LEU A 48 3.66 0.03 34.41
N GLU A 49 2.96 -1.03 34.03
CA GLU A 49 2.89 -1.51 32.63
C GLU A 49 2.36 -0.44 31.66
N GLU A 50 1.35 0.33 32.07
CA GLU A 50 0.78 1.42 31.29
C GLU A 50 1.79 2.55 31.10
N ARG A 51 2.52 2.91 32.17
CA ARG A 51 3.58 3.93 32.15
C ARG A 51 4.77 3.51 31.29
N GLU A 52 5.19 2.24 31.40
CA GLU A 52 6.25 1.68 30.57
C GLU A 52 5.85 1.69 29.09
N ALA A 53 4.63 1.21 28.74
CA ALA A 53 4.12 1.24 27.38
C ALA A 53 4.03 2.66 26.80
N TRP A 54 3.69 3.65 27.65
CA TRP A 54 3.67 5.05 27.25
C TRP A 54 5.08 5.60 26.99
N ALA A 55 6.05 5.28 27.85
CA ALA A 55 7.45 5.65 27.66
C ALA A 55 8.07 4.96 26.42
N ASP A 56 7.68 3.71 26.13
CA ASP A 56 8.05 3.01 24.89
C ASP A 56 7.52 3.73 23.66
N ALA A 57 6.30 4.26 23.73
CA ALA A 57 5.72 5.03 22.62
C ALA A 57 6.51 6.35 22.38
N VAL A 58 6.94 7.06 23.43
CA VAL A 58 7.83 8.23 23.28
C VAL A 58 9.14 7.83 22.62
N ALA A 59 9.76 6.73 23.08
CA ALA A 59 11.01 6.24 22.52
C ALA A 59 10.87 5.82 21.05
N GLU A 60 9.74 5.22 20.68
CA GLU A 60 9.42 4.86 19.29
C GLU A 60 9.34 6.11 18.40
N VAL A 61 8.58 7.14 18.82
CA VAL A 61 8.45 8.40 18.08
C VAL A 61 9.81 9.07 17.88
N HIS A 62 10.61 9.13 18.94
CA HIS A 62 11.96 9.71 18.89
C HIS A 62 12.88 8.94 17.94
N ARG A 63 12.87 7.60 17.98
CA ARG A 63 13.68 6.75 17.07
C ARG A 63 13.28 6.93 15.62
N LEU A 64 12.01 7.21 15.35
CA LEU A 64 11.50 7.51 14.01
C LEU A 64 11.84 8.93 13.54
N GLY A 65 12.46 9.75 14.38
CA GLY A 65 12.76 11.15 14.06
C GLY A 65 11.51 12.02 13.88
N LEU A 66 10.39 11.63 14.49
CA LEU A 66 9.13 12.35 14.39
C LEU A 66 8.91 13.28 15.57
N PRO A 67 8.11 14.34 15.40
CA PRO A 67 7.65 15.14 16.52
C PRO A 67 6.73 14.29 17.42
N LEU A 68 6.70 14.62 18.71
CA LEU A 68 5.63 14.15 19.58
C LEU A 68 4.30 14.77 19.15
N PRO A 69 3.17 14.07 19.35
CA PRO A 69 1.89 14.62 18.97
C PRO A 69 1.51 15.81 19.88
N GLU A 70 0.69 16.69 19.36
CA GLU A 70 -0.06 17.63 20.18
C GLU A 70 -0.98 16.86 21.15
N PRO A 71 -1.42 17.47 22.28
CA PRO A 71 -2.45 16.90 23.13
C PRO A 71 -3.68 16.48 22.28
N TRP A 72 -4.32 15.39 22.68
CA TRP A 72 -5.44 14.83 21.91
C TRP A 72 -6.51 15.87 21.55
N ILE A 73 -6.84 16.74 22.52
CA ILE A 73 -7.88 17.76 22.32
C ILE A 73 -7.53 18.75 21.18
N ASP A 74 -6.25 19.05 21.01
CA ASP A 74 -5.77 19.99 20.00
C ASP A 74 -5.57 19.30 18.63
N ALA A 75 -5.18 18.02 18.66
CA ALA A 75 -4.93 17.24 17.45
C ALA A 75 -6.21 16.91 16.65
N GLN A 76 -7.37 16.84 17.32
CA GLN A 76 -8.64 16.39 16.72
C GLN A 76 -9.04 17.14 15.45
N ASP A 77 -8.83 18.46 15.41
CA ASP A 77 -9.22 19.29 14.28
C ASP A 77 -8.28 19.17 13.07
N HIS A 78 -7.12 18.55 13.27
CA HIS A 78 -6.08 18.35 12.24
C HIS A 78 -6.05 16.94 11.68
N LEU A 79 -6.92 16.05 12.16
CA LEU A 79 -7.02 14.67 11.67
C LEU A 79 -7.63 14.63 10.28
N LEU A 80 -6.98 13.92 9.37
CA LEU A 80 -7.52 13.59 8.05
C LEU A 80 -7.17 12.16 7.66
N PRO A 81 -8.10 11.40 7.11
CA PRO A 81 -7.76 10.13 6.50
C PRO A 81 -7.06 10.38 5.16
N GLU A 82 -6.16 9.48 4.81
CA GLU A 82 -5.45 9.46 3.55
C GLU A 82 -5.48 8.04 2.97
N LEU A 83 -5.63 7.92 1.66
CA LEU A 83 -5.45 6.66 0.95
C LEU A 83 -4.04 6.60 0.36
N VAL A 84 -3.41 5.44 0.47
CA VAL A 84 -2.08 5.19 -0.08
C VAL A 84 -2.02 3.78 -0.68
N PRO A 85 -1.13 3.52 -1.65
CA PRO A 85 -0.84 2.16 -2.06
C PRO A 85 -0.42 1.31 -0.85
N THR A 86 -0.93 0.09 -0.76
CA THR A 86 -0.62 -0.80 0.39
C THR A 86 0.88 -1.03 0.54
N TRP A 87 1.61 -1.19 -0.56
CA TRP A 87 3.07 -1.32 -0.53
C TRP A 87 3.78 -0.09 0.06
N GLN A 88 3.23 1.11 -0.16
CA GLN A 88 3.79 2.33 0.42
C GLN A 88 3.54 2.39 1.93
N ALA A 89 2.33 2.04 2.38
CA ALA A 89 2.00 1.97 3.80
C ALA A 89 2.92 0.98 4.55
N GLU A 90 3.14 -0.21 3.98
CA GLU A 90 4.04 -1.23 4.51
C GLU A 90 5.50 -0.75 4.57
N ARG A 91 5.97 -0.10 3.50
CA ARG A 91 7.33 0.46 3.40
C ARG A 91 7.60 1.51 4.47
N GLU A 92 6.66 2.41 4.68
CA GLU A 92 6.81 3.51 5.64
C GLU A 92 6.66 3.06 7.09
N GLY A 93 6.02 1.90 7.34
CA GLY A 93 5.82 1.33 8.68
C GLY A 93 5.01 2.23 9.60
N ARG A 94 4.15 3.09 9.06
CA ARG A 94 3.24 3.95 9.81
C ARG A 94 1.94 3.20 10.12
N TRP A 95 1.13 3.74 11.02
CA TRP A 95 -0.18 3.17 11.23
C TRP A 95 -0.99 3.20 9.93
N SER A 96 -1.51 2.06 9.56
CA SER A 96 -2.38 1.91 8.40
C SER A 96 -3.29 0.70 8.57
N ARG A 97 -4.39 0.70 7.82
CA ARG A 97 -5.35 -0.39 7.75
C ARG A 97 -5.68 -0.65 6.27
N GLY A 98 -5.71 -1.91 5.86
CA GLY A 98 -6.17 -2.29 4.52
C GLY A 98 -7.59 -1.78 4.27
N PHE A 99 -7.83 -1.24 3.08
CA PHE A 99 -9.14 -0.73 2.67
C PHE A 99 -9.74 -1.59 1.56
N ILE A 100 -9.08 -1.68 0.42
CA ILE A 100 -9.39 -2.57 -0.71
C ILE A 100 -8.09 -3.16 -1.24
N GLU A 101 -8.20 -4.10 -2.19
CA GLU A 101 -7.02 -4.67 -2.85
C GLU A 101 -6.09 -3.57 -3.39
N GLY A 102 -4.84 -3.54 -2.91
CA GLY A 102 -3.81 -2.59 -3.33
C GLY A 102 -3.86 -1.22 -2.64
N LEU A 103 -4.87 -0.92 -1.82
CA LEU A 103 -5.00 0.34 -1.09
C LEU A 103 -5.14 0.13 0.42
N SER A 104 -4.45 0.97 1.15
CA SER A 104 -4.58 1.11 2.60
C SER A 104 -5.02 2.53 2.96
N GLN A 105 -5.79 2.64 4.04
CA GLN A 105 -6.12 3.91 4.68
C GLN A 105 -5.16 4.15 5.84
N ARG A 106 -4.77 5.40 6.02
CA ARG A 106 -3.97 5.87 7.14
C ARG A 106 -4.47 7.23 7.62
N ILE A 107 -3.92 7.74 8.70
CA ILE A 107 -4.32 9.02 9.28
C ILE A 107 -3.13 9.96 9.21
N ARG A 108 -3.39 11.20 8.81
CA ARG A 108 -2.48 12.31 8.86
C ARG A 108 -2.98 13.33 9.87
N VAL A 109 -2.05 13.92 10.62
CA VAL A 109 -2.30 15.01 11.55
C VAL A 109 -1.50 16.20 11.06
N GLY A 110 -2.16 17.17 10.46
CA GLY A 110 -1.46 18.21 9.69
C GLY A 110 -0.62 17.59 8.57
N GLU A 111 0.70 17.81 8.59
CA GLU A 111 1.64 17.28 7.59
C GLU A 111 2.27 15.93 8.01
N VAL A 112 1.98 15.42 9.21
CA VAL A 112 2.63 14.22 9.73
C VAL A 112 1.74 13.00 9.56
N VAL A 113 2.26 11.95 8.92
CA VAL A 113 1.62 10.63 8.91
C VAL A 113 1.75 10.01 10.28
N MET A 114 0.61 9.70 10.90
CA MET A 114 0.50 9.23 12.28
C MET A 114 1.23 7.87 12.47
N PRO A 115 2.20 7.77 13.38
CA PRO A 115 2.75 6.49 13.81
C PRO A 115 1.80 5.81 14.81
N ALA A 116 1.85 4.49 14.90
CA ALA A 116 1.03 3.72 15.85
C ALA A 116 1.27 4.15 17.32
N ALA A 117 2.46 4.62 17.64
CA ALA A 117 2.81 5.11 18.97
C ALA A 117 1.93 6.28 19.44
N TRP A 118 1.45 7.14 18.53
CA TRP A 118 0.60 8.28 18.93
C TRP A 118 -0.74 7.84 19.51
N LEU A 119 -1.29 6.70 19.08
CA LEU A 119 -2.50 6.13 19.69
C LEU A 119 -2.31 5.86 21.19
N ARG A 120 -1.14 5.33 21.55
CA ARG A 120 -0.80 5.09 22.97
C ARG A 120 -0.57 6.39 23.74
N LEU A 121 0.07 7.39 23.13
CA LEU A 121 0.31 8.69 23.76
C LEU A 121 -0.98 9.48 24.01
N TRP A 122 -2.00 9.26 23.18
CA TRP A 122 -3.33 9.85 23.33
C TRP A 122 -4.30 9.02 24.16
N ASP A 123 -3.95 7.76 24.46
CA ASP A 123 -4.86 6.77 25.07
C ASP A 123 -6.15 6.60 24.25
N GLN A 124 -5.99 6.49 22.92
CA GLN A 124 -7.09 6.38 21.98
C GLN A 124 -7.02 5.07 21.19
N SER A 125 -8.19 4.53 20.84
CA SER A 125 -8.26 3.41 19.89
C SER A 125 -8.07 3.91 18.44
N ALA A 126 -7.55 3.03 17.60
CA ALA A 126 -7.40 3.34 16.17
C ALA A 126 -8.74 3.60 15.49
N ASP A 127 -9.80 2.92 15.95
CA ASP A 127 -11.16 3.09 15.40
C ASP A 127 -11.72 4.48 15.74
N ASP A 128 -11.62 4.91 16.99
CA ASP A 128 -12.10 6.23 17.43
C ASP A 128 -11.39 7.36 16.66
N VAL A 129 -10.06 7.23 16.49
CA VAL A 129 -9.27 8.24 15.75
C VAL A 129 -9.64 8.27 14.27
N LEU A 130 -9.87 7.09 13.67
CA LEU A 130 -10.29 7.00 12.28
C LEU A 130 -11.70 7.57 12.07
N ASP A 131 -12.65 7.25 12.94
CA ASP A 131 -14.02 7.76 12.87
C ASP A 131 -14.04 9.29 12.97
N LEU A 132 -13.24 9.85 13.88
CA LEU A 132 -13.10 11.30 13.99
C LEU A 132 -12.44 11.91 12.74
N ALA A 133 -11.41 11.27 12.17
CA ALA A 133 -10.79 11.72 10.93
C ALA A 133 -11.79 11.70 9.76
N LEU A 134 -12.66 10.68 9.66
CA LEU A 134 -13.73 10.62 8.69
C LEU A 134 -14.77 11.74 8.90
N ASP A 135 -15.11 12.05 10.13
CA ASP A 135 -16.01 13.16 10.45
C ASP A 135 -15.41 14.52 10.05
N GLN A 136 -14.11 14.71 10.27
CA GLN A 136 -13.41 15.89 9.80
C GLN A 136 -13.42 15.98 8.26
N LEU A 137 -13.19 14.85 7.58
CA LEU A 137 -13.27 14.80 6.12
C LEU A 137 -14.69 15.14 5.61
N ARG A 138 -15.75 14.62 6.26
CA ARG A 138 -17.15 14.97 5.93
C ARG A 138 -17.40 16.46 6.01
N ARG A 139 -16.96 17.10 7.10
CA ARG A 139 -17.11 18.56 7.29
C ARG A 139 -16.41 19.37 6.20
N ARG A 140 -15.31 18.85 5.65
CA ARG A 140 -14.55 19.48 4.55
C ARG A 140 -15.04 19.07 3.16
N SER A 141 -16.07 18.23 3.07
CA SER A 141 -16.56 17.65 1.82
C SER A 141 -17.84 18.35 1.32
N GLU A 142 -18.02 19.61 1.65
CA GLU A 142 -19.08 20.44 1.05
C GLU A 142 -18.83 20.61 -0.45
N GLY A 143 -19.92 20.57 -1.23
CA GLY A 143 -19.87 20.70 -2.67
C GLY A 143 -20.35 19.46 -3.42
N ALA A 144 -20.67 19.62 -4.69
CA ALA A 144 -21.14 18.55 -5.55
C ALA A 144 -20.10 18.24 -6.63
N PHE A 145 -20.05 16.98 -7.05
CA PHE A 145 -19.23 16.57 -8.17
C PHE A 145 -19.48 17.42 -9.42
N VAL A 146 -18.40 17.81 -10.10
CA VAL A 146 -18.43 18.60 -11.31
C VAL A 146 -18.43 17.68 -12.53
N ARG A 147 -19.41 17.85 -13.42
CA ARG A 147 -19.45 17.11 -14.68
C ARG A 147 -18.46 17.72 -15.67
N LEU A 148 -17.51 16.92 -16.13
CA LEU A 148 -16.54 17.28 -17.14
C LEU A 148 -17.16 17.25 -18.56
N PRO A 149 -16.55 17.89 -19.57
CA PRO A 149 -17.02 17.81 -20.97
C PRO A 149 -17.10 16.38 -21.50
N SER A 150 -16.27 15.46 -20.99
CA SER A 150 -16.32 14.03 -21.32
C SER A 150 -17.58 13.33 -20.78
N GLY A 151 -18.35 13.97 -19.90
CA GLY A 151 -19.50 13.40 -19.20
C GLY A 151 -19.15 12.69 -17.90
N ILE A 152 -17.88 12.56 -17.55
CA ILE A 152 -17.37 12.01 -16.30
C ILE A 152 -17.59 13.05 -15.19
N TYR A 153 -17.72 12.57 -13.95
CA TYR A 153 -17.82 13.42 -12.76
C TYR A 153 -16.48 13.44 -12.04
N ARG A 154 -16.06 14.62 -11.57
CA ARG A 154 -14.84 14.83 -10.78
C ARG A 154 -15.19 15.52 -9.46
N GLY A 155 -14.54 15.10 -8.37
CA GLY A 155 -14.58 15.78 -7.09
C GLY A 155 -14.07 17.23 -7.22
N PRO A 156 -14.71 18.21 -6.55
CA PRO A 156 -14.39 19.63 -6.72
C PRO A 156 -13.30 20.16 -5.79
N TRP A 157 -12.88 19.38 -4.77
CA TRP A 157 -12.28 19.95 -3.56
C TRP A 157 -10.83 20.43 -3.71
N ARG A 158 -9.94 19.67 -4.32
CA ARG A 158 -8.52 20.03 -4.55
C ARG A 158 -7.75 20.41 -3.26
N ASP A 159 -8.02 19.74 -2.18
CA ASP A 159 -7.39 19.96 -0.87
C ASP A 159 -6.38 18.86 -0.48
N GLY A 160 -5.99 18.04 -1.45
CA GLY A 160 -5.08 16.89 -1.26
C GLY A 160 -5.74 15.68 -0.65
N ALA A 161 -7.03 15.73 -0.31
CA ALA A 161 -7.81 14.64 0.26
C ALA A 161 -8.95 14.15 -0.66
N ASP A 162 -8.93 14.54 -1.94
CA ASP A 162 -10.00 14.17 -2.89
C ASP A 162 -10.15 12.64 -2.97
N ALA A 163 -9.06 11.91 -3.11
CA ALA A 163 -9.08 10.46 -3.15
C ALA A 163 -9.61 9.82 -1.85
N ALA A 164 -9.29 10.41 -0.69
CA ALA A 164 -9.76 9.90 0.60
C ALA A 164 -11.29 9.98 0.74
N ARG A 165 -11.96 10.82 -0.04
CA ARG A 165 -13.44 10.88 -0.10
C ARG A 165 -14.08 9.64 -0.71
N LEU A 166 -13.27 8.73 -1.26
CA LEU A 166 -13.69 7.37 -1.57
C LEU A 166 -14.20 6.62 -0.32
N LEU A 167 -13.67 6.98 0.87
CA LEU A 167 -14.09 6.47 2.18
C LEU A 167 -15.48 6.98 2.61
N LEU A 168 -16.07 7.94 1.90
CA LEU A 168 -17.35 8.57 2.18
C LEU A 168 -18.37 8.18 1.11
N PRO A 169 -18.98 6.99 1.20
CA PRO A 169 -19.87 6.46 0.16
C PRO A 169 -21.08 7.37 -0.09
N GLU A 170 -21.53 8.12 0.89
CA GLU A 170 -22.63 9.07 0.77
C GLU A 170 -22.38 10.16 -0.29
N LEU A 171 -21.13 10.49 -0.60
CA LEU A 171 -20.79 11.51 -1.60
C LEU A 171 -21.00 11.03 -3.04
N TRP A 172 -20.83 9.74 -3.32
CA TRP A 172 -20.82 9.21 -4.68
C TRP A 172 -21.89 8.15 -4.97
N HIS A 173 -22.54 7.56 -3.96
CA HIS A 173 -23.61 6.58 -4.16
C HIS A 173 -24.80 7.15 -4.94
N GLY A 174 -25.15 8.39 -4.70
CA GLY A 174 -26.31 9.04 -5.31
C GLY A 174 -26.05 9.72 -6.67
N LEU A 175 -24.82 9.64 -7.21
CA LEU A 175 -24.47 10.34 -8.45
C LEU A 175 -25.23 9.81 -9.69
N PHE A 176 -25.58 8.53 -9.70
CA PHE A 176 -26.24 7.88 -10.84
C PHE A 176 -27.43 7.08 -10.31
N LYS A 177 -28.65 7.58 -10.49
CA LYS A 177 -29.91 7.16 -9.84
C LYS A 177 -30.05 5.66 -9.62
N ASP A 178 -29.90 4.83 -10.66
CA ASP A 178 -30.13 3.38 -10.58
C ASP A 178 -28.87 2.56 -10.99
N GLN A 179 -27.70 3.22 -11.06
CA GLN A 179 -26.47 2.57 -11.49
C GLN A 179 -25.37 2.81 -10.45
N HIS A 180 -24.64 1.77 -10.14
CA HIS A 180 -23.41 1.92 -9.36
C HIS A 180 -22.34 2.60 -10.20
N PRO A 181 -21.66 3.63 -9.69
CA PRO A 181 -20.58 4.28 -10.40
C PRO A 181 -19.35 3.37 -10.48
N PHE A 182 -18.65 3.46 -11.61
CA PHE A 182 -17.22 3.17 -11.64
C PHE A 182 -16.47 4.37 -11.07
N LEU A 183 -15.48 4.10 -10.23
CA LEU A 183 -14.70 5.12 -9.54
C LEU A 183 -13.22 4.99 -9.91
N ALA A 184 -12.49 6.10 -9.89
CA ALA A 184 -11.04 6.09 -10.05
C ALA A 184 -10.39 7.17 -9.19
N ILE A 185 -9.22 6.83 -8.63
CA ILE A 185 -8.39 7.70 -7.79
C ILE A 185 -6.93 7.65 -8.27
N PRO A 186 -6.63 8.16 -9.47
CA PRO A 186 -5.29 8.05 -10.03
C PRO A 186 -4.21 8.74 -9.19
N CYS A 187 -4.56 9.78 -8.44
CA CYS A 187 -3.69 10.49 -7.50
C CYS A 187 -4.50 11.05 -6.32
N ALA A 188 -3.81 11.52 -5.28
CA ALA A 188 -4.42 12.00 -4.03
C ALA A 188 -5.43 13.15 -4.26
N GLU A 189 -5.20 14.00 -5.26
CA GLU A 189 -6.03 15.17 -5.58
C GLU A 189 -7.16 14.87 -6.58
N THR A 190 -7.47 13.60 -6.83
CA THR A 190 -8.43 13.25 -7.88
C THR A 190 -9.32 12.09 -7.48
N LEU A 191 -10.62 12.34 -7.39
CA LEU A 191 -11.67 11.36 -7.34
C LEU A 191 -12.57 11.53 -8.57
N LEU A 192 -12.66 10.48 -9.39
CA LEU A 192 -13.46 10.44 -10.60
C LEU A 192 -14.59 9.43 -10.43
N ALA A 193 -15.74 9.71 -11.05
CA ALA A 193 -16.88 8.81 -11.09
C ALA A 193 -17.52 8.81 -12.49
N ALA A 194 -17.93 7.64 -12.97
CA ALA A 194 -18.60 7.50 -14.25
C ALA A 194 -19.64 6.37 -14.25
N PRO A 195 -20.75 6.48 -15.00
CA PRO A 195 -21.61 5.36 -15.26
C PRO A 195 -20.92 4.36 -16.18
N GLN A 196 -21.37 3.12 -16.20
CA GLN A 196 -20.76 2.02 -16.99
C GLN A 196 -20.52 2.38 -18.46
N ILE A 197 -21.46 3.08 -19.09
CA ILE A 197 -21.35 3.47 -20.52
C ILE A 197 -20.16 4.41 -20.79
N LEU A 198 -19.68 5.14 -19.78
CA LEU A 198 -18.54 6.04 -19.89
C LEU A 198 -17.24 5.47 -19.33
N LEU A 199 -17.21 4.17 -19.02
CA LEU A 199 -16.00 3.50 -18.52
C LEU A 199 -14.78 3.69 -19.44
N PRO A 200 -14.86 3.63 -20.79
CA PRO A 200 -13.71 3.93 -21.64
C PRO A 200 -13.15 5.35 -21.42
N LYS A 201 -14.03 6.34 -21.27
CA LYS A 201 -13.63 7.72 -21.04
C LYS A 201 -13.04 7.93 -19.63
N LEU A 202 -13.53 7.16 -18.63
CA LEU A 202 -12.93 7.17 -17.30
C LEU A 202 -11.48 6.68 -17.34
N MET A 203 -11.21 5.59 -18.06
CA MET A 203 -9.86 5.06 -18.23
C MET A 203 -8.94 6.00 -19.03
N GLU A 204 -9.45 6.70 -20.05
CA GLU A 204 -8.71 7.77 -20.72
C GLU A 204 -8.32 8.91 -19.78
N GLU A 205 -9.22 9.29 -18.87
CA GLU A 205 -8.94 10.34 -17.85
C GLU A 205 -7.88 9.90 -16.84
N VAL A 206 -7.93 8.64 -16.40
CA VAL A 206 -6.86 8.03 -15.58
C VAL A 206 -5.52 8.11 -16.33
N GLY A 207 -5.49 7.73 -17.61
CA GLY A 207 -4.29 7.82 -18.45
C GLY A 207 -3.73 9.25 -18.55
N ARG A 208 -4.60 10.26 -18.65
CA ARG A 208 -4.20 11.68 -18.66
C ARG A 208 -3.58 12.12 -17.34
N SER A 209 -4.09 11.62 -16.22
CA SER A 209 -3.53 11.92 -14.89
C SER A 209 -2.10 11.40 -14.74
N ILE A 210 -1.79 10.21 -15.32
CA ILE A 210 -0.42 9.67 -15.36
C ILE A 210 0.51 10.60 -16.15
N GLN A 211 0.06 11.05 -17.32
CA GLN A 211 0.86 11.92 -18.20
C GLN A 211 1.15 13.28 -17.56
N ALA A 212 0.29 13.73 -16.65
CA ALA A 212 0.49 14.97 -15.89
C ALA A 212 1.59 14.85 -14.81
N GLY A 213 2.14 13.66 -14.56
CA GLY A 213 3.25 13.44 -13.63
C GLY A 213 2.87 13.49 -12.14
N ALA A 214 1.59 13.44 -11.80
CA ALA A 214 1.16 13.35 -10.42
C ALA A 214 1.58 11.99 -9.81
N PRO A 215 1.95 11.95 -8.50
CA PRO A 215 2.22 10.69 -7.81
C PRO A 215 1.04 9.74 -7.93
N VAL A 216 1.30 8.53 -8.42
CA VAL A 216 0.27 7.52 -8.64
C VAL A 216 -0.23 6.98 -7.30
N LEU A 217 -1.55 6.96 -7.14
CA LEU A 217 -2.21 6.32 -6.00
C LEU A 217 -2.75 4.94 -6.38
N GLN A 218 -3.67 4.88 -7.34
CA GLN A 218 -4.17 3.65 -7.93
C GLN A 218 -4.72 3.93 -9.34
N LEU A 219 -4.25 3.18 -10.32
CA LEU A 219 -4.67 3.35 -11.71
C LEU A 219 -5.85 2.45 -12.08
N ALA A 220 -6.00 1.32 -11.41
CA ALA A 220 -7.12 0.42 -11.64
C ALA A 220 -8.45 1.06 -11.26
N VAL A 221 -9.44 0.93 -12.14
CA VAL A 221 -10.80 1.41 -11.89
C VAL A 221 -11.48 0.50 -10.86
N LEU A 222 -12.30 1.11 -10.02
CA LEU A 222 -13.04 0.48 -8.93
C LEU A 222 -14.52 0.35 -9.29
N GLU A 223 -15.17 -0.69 -8.76
CA GLU A 223 -16.62 -0.87 -8.84
C GLU A 223 -17.19 -1.28 -7.47
N ARG A 224 -18.46 -1.02 -7.28
CA ARG A 224 -19.19 -1.48 -6.10
C ARG A 224 -19.89 -2.80 -6.39
N ILE A 225 -19.66 -3.81 -5.54
CA ILE A 225 -20.37 -5.08 -5.55
C ILE A 225 -21.04 -5.27 -4.18
N GLY A 226 -22.36 -5.19 -4.14
CA GLY A 226 -23.09 -5.13 -2.86
C GLY A 226 -22.70 -3.88 -2.07
N ASP A 227 -22.24 -4.08 -0.83
CA ASP A 227 -21.75 -2.98 0.03
C ASP A 227 -20.23 -2.80 0.00
N GLN A 228 -19.54 -3.60 -0.80
CA GLN A 228 -18.07 -3.54 -0.90
C GLN A 228 -17.62 -2.80 -2.15
N LEU A 229 -16.61 -1.97 -2.00
CA LEU A 229 -15.85 -1.40 -3.11
C LEU A 229 -14.70 -2.34 -3.42
N VAL A 230 -14.54 -2.69 -4.69
CA VAL A 230 -13.50 -3.62 -5.17
C VAL A 230 -12.87 -3.09 -6.46
N THR A 231 -11.69 -3.59 -6.79
CA THR A 231 -11.13 -3.35 -8.12
C THR A 231 -12.02 -4.01 -9.17
N ALA A 232 -12.41 -3.25 -10.20
CA ALA A 232 -13.35 -3.71 -11.23
C ALA A 232 -12.86 -5.00 -11.91
N ARG A 233 -13.71 -6.01 -11.93
CA ARG A 233 -13.42 -7.34 -12.48
C ARG A 233 -13.96 -7.48 -13.90
N LEU A 234 -13.34 -6.76 -14.82
CA LEU A 234 -13.69 -6.81 -16.23
C LEU A 234 -13.06 -8.06 -16.88
N GLN A 235 -13.87 -9.09 -17.08
CA GLN A 235 -13.42 -10.36 -17.70
C GLN A 235 -13.51 -10.30 -19.23
N ASP A 236 -12.66 -11.07 -19.91
CA ASP A 236 -12.78 -11.27 -21.36
C ASP A 236 -14.13 -11.95 -21.68
N PRO A 237 -14.87 -11.52 -22.73
CA PRO A 237 -14.44 -10.61 -23.82
C PRO A 237 -14.80 -9.11 -23.61
N HIS A 238 -14.91 -8.60 -22.36
CA HIS A 238 -15.25 -7.18 -22.15
C HIS A 238 -14.20 -6.27 -22.79
N PRO A 239 -14.58 -5.26 -23.61
CA PRO A 239 -13.62 -4.41 -24.34
C PRO A 239 -12.60 -3.69 -23.45
N MET A 240 -12.97 -3.39 -22.20
CA MET A 240 -12.13 -2.69 -21.23
C MET A 240 -11.31 -3.64 -20.34
N SER A 241 -11.39 -4.97 -20.54
CA SER A 241 -10.61 -5.92 -19.74
C SER A 241 -9.10 -5.76 -19.95
N ALA A 242 -8.65 -5.58 -21.18
CA ALA A 242 -7.24 -5.36 -21.51
C ALA A 242 -6.73 -4.01 -20.97
N PRO A 243 -7.39 -2.85 -21.21
CA PRO A 243 -7.02 -1.58 -20.59
C PRO A 243 -6.96 -1.64 -19.04
N GLN A 244 -7.96 -2.23 -18.38
CA GLN A 244 -7.98 -2.38 -16.92
C GLN A 244 -6.78 -3.21 -16.42
N ARG A 245 -6.44 -4.28 -17.11
CA ARG A 245 -5.27 -5.11 -16.78
C ARG A 245 -3.97 -4.35 -16.99
N GLU A 246 -3.87 -3.55 -18.07
CA GLU A 246 -2.71 -2.70 -18.32
C GLU A 246 -2.48 -1.71 -17.18
N LEU A 247 -3.53 -1.04 -16.69
CA LEU A 247 -3.45 -0.14 -15.54
C LEU A 247 -2.98 -0.86 -14.26
N LYS A 248 -3.53 -2.05 -13.98
CA LYS A 248 -3.07 -2.88 -12.84
C LYS A 248 -1.59 -3.26 -12.94
N HIS A 249 -1.12 -3.60 -14.13
CA HIS A 249 0.28 -3.94 -14.35
C HIS A 249 1.20 -2.71 -14.17
N MET A 250 0.74 -1.52 -14.55
CA MET A 250 1.49 -0.28 -14.30
C MET A 250 1.66 -0.01 -12.80
N ASP A 251 0.60 -0.19 -12.00
CA ASP A 251 0.68 -0.09 -10.53
C ASP A 251 1.71 -1.08 -9.96
N LEU A 252 1.69 -2.33 -10.42
CA LEU A 252 2.65 -3.36 -10.01
C LEU A 252 4.09 -2.99 -10.38
N LEU A 253 4.32 -2.52 -11.62
CA LEU A 253 5.66 -2.14 -12.08
C LEU A 253 6.23 -0.97 -11.29
N GLU A 254 5.42 0.02 -10.92
CA GLU A 254 5.85 1.14 -10.09
C GLU A 254 6.25 0.68 -8.68
N ALA A 255 5.46 -0.21 -8.07
CA ALA A 255 5.77 -0.82 -6.78
C ALA A 255 7.11 -1.59 -6.84
N LEU A 256 7.32 -2.42 -7.88
CA LEU A 256 8.55 -3.19 -8.08
C LEU A 256 9.77 -2.31 -8.27
N ARG A 257 9.68 -1.23 -9.06
CA ARG A 257 10.76 -0.25 -9.26
C ARG A 257 11.14 0.46 -7.96
N THR A 258 10.14 0.81 -7.15
CA THR A 258 10.39 1.43 -5.86
C THR A 258 11.04 0.44 -4.90
N GLN A 259 10.57 -0.80 -4.89
CA GLN A 259 11.10 -1.88 -4.05
C GLN A 259 12.58 -2.19 -4.36
N GLU A 260 12.99 -2.11 -5.63
CA GLU A 260 14.39 -2.37 -6.02
C GLU A 260 15.39 -1.44 -5.34
N LYS A 261 14.99 -0.23 -4.97
CA LYS A 261 15.84 0.73 -4.26
C LYS A 261 16.10 0.33 -2.79
N ASP A 262 15.21 -0.46 -2.21
CA ASP A 262 15.26 -0.86 -0.79
C ASP A 262 15.75 -2.32 -0.62
N LEU A 263 16.01 -3.04 -1.74
CA LEU A 263 16.49 -4.41 -1.69
C LEU A 263 17.93 -4.48 -1.19
N ASP A 264 18.18 -5.40 -0.24
CA ASP A 264 19.54 -5.78 0.15
C ASP A 264 20.19 -6.56 -1.01
N PRO A 265 21.32 -6.05 -1.57
CA PRO A 265 22.05 -6.75 -2.64
C PRO A 265 22.51 -8.16 -2.25
N ALA A 266 22.69 -8.44 -0.96
CA ALA A 266 23.08 -9.76 -0.47
C ALA A 266 21.98 -10.83 -0.67
N LEU A 267 20.72 -10.42 -0.84
CA LEU A 267 19.61 -11.35 -1.10
C LEU A 267 19.64 -11.94 -2.50
N GLY A 268 20.28 -11.28 -3.47
CA GLY A 268 20.33 -11.70 -4.86
C GLY A 268 19.95 -10.59 -5.84
N ARG A 269 19.93 -10.91 -7.13
CA ARG A 269 19.61 -9.97 -8.19
C ARG A 269 18.08 -9.87 -8.37
N PRO A 270 17.47 -8.67 -8.33
CA PRO A 270 16.07 -8.53 -8.70
C PRO A 270 15.87 -8.89 -10.18
N ALA A 271 14.88 -9.73 -10.46
CA ALA A 271 14.48 -10.03 -11.83
C ALA A 271 13.83 -8.78 -12.46
N PRO A 272 14.34 -8.26 -13.57
CA PRO A 272 13.70 -7.17 -14.31
C PRO A 272 12.30 -7.59 -14.75
N VAL A 273 11.33 -6.68 -14.64
CA VAL A 273 9.94 -6.93 -15.07
C VAL A 273 9.54 -5.91 -16.12
N VAL A 274 8.93 -6.40 -17.17
CA VAL A 274 8.37 -5.57 -18.24
C VAL A 274 6.93 -5.98 -18.54
N MET A 275 6.16 -5.06 -19.09
CA MET A 275 4.84 -5.38 -19.65
C MET A 275 5.00 -5.75 -21.12
N VAL A 276 4.38 -6.85 -21.53
CA VAL A 276 4.34 -7.33 -22.90
C VAL A 276 2.89 -7.48 -23.33
N LYS A 277 2.62 -7.45 -24.64
CA LYS A 277 1.28 -7.71 -25.19
C LYS A 277 1.31 -8.97 -26.04
N THR A 278 0.31 -9.83 -25.86
CA THR A 278 0.09 -10.97 -26.76
C THR A 278 -0.31 -10.49 -28.17
N ALA A 279 -0.31 -11.38 -29.16
CA ALA A 279 -0.79 -11.08 -30.51
C ALA A 279 -2.25 -10.57 -30.52
N GLN A 280 -3.05 -10.94 -29.52
CA GLN A 280 -4.44 -10.50 -29.35
C GLN A 280 -4.53 -9.18 -28.53
N GLY A 281 -3.39 -8.53 -28.21
CA GLY A 281 -3.35 -7.28 -27.48
C GLY A 281 -3.55 -7.42 -25.96
N LYS A 282 -3.59 -8.66 -25.42
CA LYS A 282 -3.71 -8.88 -23.97
C LYS A 282 -2.41 -8.51 -23.27
N PRO A 283 -2.42 -7.55 -22.30
CA PRO A 283 -1.23 -7.20 -21.55
C PRO A 283 -0.92 -8.29 -20.52
N LEU A 284 0.38 -8.62 -20.41
CA LEU A 284 0.94 -9.57 -19.46
C LEU A 284 2.22 -8.96 -18.86
N THR A 285 2.56 -9.33 -17.63
CA THR A 285 3.85 -9.02 -17.02
C THR A 285 4.83 -10.17 -17.26
N MET A 286 6.09 -9.83 -17.55
CA MET A 286 7.14 -10.81 -17.81
C MET A 286 8.38 -10.45 -16.98
N ALA A 287 8.80 -11.37 -16.11
CA ALA A 287 10.05 -11.28 -15.37
C ALA A 287 11.18 -12.00 -16.13
N THR A 288 12.40 -11.47 -16.09
CA THR A 288 13.56 -12.13 -16.69
C THR A 288 14.39 -12.83 -15.62
N TRP A 289 14.59 -14.14 -15.78
CA TRP A 289 15.46 -14.95 -14.94
C TRP A 289 16.72 -15.37 -15.72
N ALA A 290 17.84 -14.69 -15.44
CA ALA A 290 19.12 -15.02 -16.03
C ALA A 290 19.91 -15.98 -15.11
N ALA A 291 20.62 -16.93 -15.71
CA ALA A 291 21.51 -17.85 -14.99
C ALA A 291 22.70 -17.11 -14.34
N GLY A 292 23.35 -17.75 -13.37
CA GLY A 292 24.64 -17.31 -12.83
C GLY A 292 24.61 -16.61 -11.47
N ALA A 293 23.45 -16.26 -10.94
CA ALA A 293 23.32 -15.67 -9.59
C ALA A 293 21.94 -16.00 -8.98
N PRO A 294 21.82 -15.98 -7.64
CA PRO A 294 20.51 -16.00 -7.00
C PRO A 294 19.59 -14.89 -7.53
N VAL A 295 18.32 -15.22 -7.78
CA VAL A 295 17.35 -14.28 -8.32
C VAL A 295 16.22 -14.01 -7.34
N LEU A 296 15.75 -12.76 -7.29
CA LEU A 296 14.56 -12.33 -6.59
C LEU A 296 13.42 -12.18 -7.60
N LEU A 297 12.64 -13.24 -7.76
CA LEU A 297 11.59 -13.32 -8.77
C LEU A 297 10.27 -12.77 -8.21
N PRO A 298 9.68 -11.70 -8.79
CA PRO A 298 8.39 -11.20 -8.36
C PRO A 298 7.22 -12.02 -8.92
N GLU A 299 6.02 -11.70 -8.48
CA GLU A 299 4.80 -12.20 -9.10
C GLU A 299 4.61 -11.55 -10.47
N ALA A 300 4.77 -12.35 -11.53
CA ALA A 300 4.56 -11.96 -12.92
C ALA A 300 3.76 -13.06 -13.63
N ASP A 301 3.17 -12.76 -14.79
CA ASP A 301 2.43 -13.77 -15.57
C ASP A 301 3.38 -14.75 -16.24
N LEU A 302 4.49 -14.23 -16.75
CA LEU A 302 5.48 -14.96 -17.55
C LEU A 302 6.87 -14.85 -16.94
N ILE A 303 7.70 -15.86 -17.22
CA ILE A 303 9.14 -15.85 -16.94
C ILE A 303 9.90 -16.10 -18.24
N ALA A 304 10.75 -15.15 -18.63
CA ALA A 304 11.75 -15.32 -19.67
C ALA A 304 13.03 -15.85 -19.05
N PHE A 305 13.49 -17.01 -19.50
CA PHE A 305 14.76 -17.60 -19.07
C PHE A 305 15.89 -17.22 -20.03
N ALA A 306 17.04 -16.86 -19.50
CA ALA A 306 18.25 -16.56 -20.23
C ALA A 306 19.46 -17.28 -19.62
N ASP A 307 20.43 -17.65 -20.43
CA ASP A 307 21.70 -18.18 -19.94
C ASP A 307 22.58 -17.07 -19.33
N GLN A 308 23.80 -17.41 -18.95
CA GLN A 308 24.77 -16.46 -18.36
C GLN A 308 25.21 -15.36 -19.35
N GLU A 309 25.16 -15.63 -20.63
CA GLU A 309 25.53 -14.73 -21.73
C GLU A 309 24.34 -13.87 -22.18
N GLY A 310 23.15 -14.13 -21.61
CA GLY A 310 21.90 -13.43 -21.95
C GLY A 310 21.16 -14.03 -23.16
N ALA A 311 21.59 -15.19 -23.67
CA ALA A 311 20.89 -15.83 -24.76
C ALA A 311 19.55 -16.43 -24.27
N PRO A 312 18.45 -16.23 -25.04
CA PRO A 312 17.13 -16.69 -24.61
C PRO A 312 17.01 -18.21 -24.66
N LEU A 313 16.50 -18.79 -23.56
CA LEU A 313 16.20 -20.22 -23.42
C LEU A 313 14.70 -20.55 -23.55
N GLY A 314 13.84 -19.55 -23.49
CA GLY A 314 12.39 -19.67 -23.63
C GLY A 314 11.62 -18.79 -22.70
N ILE A 315 10.30 -18.70 -22.91
CA ILE A 315 9.35 -18.02 -22.04
C ILE A 315 8.31 -19.02 -21.57
N CYS A 316 8.08 -19.09 -20.27
CA CYS A 316 7.12 -20.02 -19.67
C CYS A 316 6.08 -19.26 -18.83
N TRP A 317 4.91 -19.86 -18.64
CA TRP A 317 3.95 -19.39 -17.68
C TRP A 317 4.49 -19.57 -16.25
N ARG A 318 4.50 -18.50 -15.45
CA ARG A 318 4.99 -18.55 -14.07
C ARG A 318 4.24 -19.58 -13.22
N GLN A 319 2.94 -19.72 -13.42
CA GLN A 319 2.11 -20.71 -12.72
C GLN A 319 2.58 -22.16 -12.90
N SER A 320 3.44 -22.43 -13.89
CA SER A 320 4.01 -23.78 -14.11
C SER A 320 5.27 -24.06 -13.29
N LEU A 321 5.90 -23.06 -12.63
CA LEU A 321 7.10 -23.23 -11.80
C LEU A 321 6.96 -24.34 -10.73
N PRO A 322 5.83 -24.53 -10.03
CA PRO A 322 5.67 -25.60 -9.07
C PRO A 322 5.82 -27.02 -9.66
N ARG A 323 5.83 -27.18 -11.01
CA ARG A 323 6.13 -28.46 -11.67
C ARG A 323 7.59 -28.88 -11.50
N ILE A 324 8.45 -27.96 -11.07
CA ILE A 324 9.86 -28.22 -10.74
C ILE A 324 9.97 -28.30 -9.20
N ASN A 325 9.70 -29.48 -8.64
CA ASN A 325 9.71 -29.69 -7.18
C ASN A 325 11.08 -29.47 -6.53
N GLU A 326 12.16 -29.57 -7.32
CA GLU A 326 13.55 -29.41 -6.88
C GLU A 326 13.94 -27.93 -6.69
N LEU A 327 13.24 -27.02 -7.34
CA LEU A 327 13.44 -25.57 -7.18
C LEU A 327 12.68 -25.07 -5.94
N ARG A 328 13.44 -24.93 -4.87
CA ARG A 328 12.90 -24.32 -3.64
C ARG A 328 13.06 -22.82 -3.68
N GLY A 329 11.94 -22.12 -3.71
CA GLY A 329 11.90 -20.68 -3.57
C GLY A 329 11.65 -20.28 -2.12
N GLU A 330 12.40 -19.31 -1.63
CA GLU A 330 12.23 -18.71 -0.30
C GLU A 330 11.58 -17.32 -0.42
N GLY A 331 10.51 -17.09 0.34
CA GLY A 331 9.87 -15.78 0.36
C GLY A 331 10.77 -14.73 1.01
N VAL A 332 10.94 -13.60 0.36
CA VAL A 332 11.73 -12.47 0.91
C VAL A 332 10.85 -11.70 1.88
N ALA A 333 11.33 -11.51 3.11
CA ALA A 333 10.64 -10.74 4.14
C ALA A 333 10.83 -9.23 3.90
N MET A 334 9.96 -8.64 3.11
CA MET A 334 9.90 -7.19 2.89
C MET A 334 8.47 -6.78 2.51
N TRP A 335 8.24 -5.47 2.42
CA TRP A 335 6.96 -4.93 1.95
C TRP A 335 6.65 -5.35 0.50
N GLY A 336 5.35 -5.45 0.16
CA GLY A 336 4.90 -5.90 -1.16
C GLY A 336 5.36 -5.02 -2.34
N PRO A 337 5.39 -5.52 -3.57
CA PRO A 337 4.94 -6.83 -4.03
C PRO A 337 5.88 -7.97 -3.61
N ARG A 338 5.30 -9.16 -3.42
CA ARG A 338 6.05 -10.34 -2.96
C ARG A 338 7.11 -10.75 -3.97
N ARG A 339 8.32 -11.05 -3.46
CA ARG A 339 9.39 -11.69 -4.22
C ARG A 339 9.75 -13.04 -3.60
N VAL A 340 10.18 -13.94 -4.46
CA VAL A 340 10.68 -15.28 -4.08
C VAL A 340 12.13 -15.38 -4.52
N ARG A 341 13.02 -15.70 -3.59
CA ARG A 341 14.43 -15.95 -3.84
C ARG A 341 14.64 -17.37 -4.31
N TYR A 342 15.36 -17.55 -5.39
CA TYR A 342 15.82 -18.83 -5.90
C TYR A 342 17.35 -18.80 -5.96
N GLU A 343 17.98 -19.82 -5.33
CA GLU A 343 19.45 -19.96 -5.30
C GLU A 343 20.01 -20.54 -6.59
N GLY A 344 19.28 -21.44 -7.24
CA GLY A 344 19.72 -22.17 -8.42
C GLY A 344 18.89 -21.83 -9.65
N PHE A 345 19.50 -21.96 -10.82
CA PHE A 345 18.83 -21.84 -12.11
C PHE A 345 18.31 -23.21 -12.57
N PRO A 346 17.12 -23.33 -13.21
CA PRO A 346 16.60 -24.60 -13.69
C PRO A 346 17.49 -25.26 -14.74
N THR A 347 17.64 -26.60 -14.67
CA THR A 347 18.33 -27.37 -15.73
C THR A 347 17.48 -27.41 -17.01
N PRO A 348 18.07 -27.76 -18.17
CA PRO A 348 17.31 -27.92 -19.43
C PRO A 348 16.13 -28.90 -19.30
N GLU A 349 16.31 -30.00 -18.55
CA GLU A 349 15.27 -30.99 -18.32
C GLU A 349 14.15 -30.44 -17.43
N GLN A 350 14.49 -29.58 -16.47
CA GLN A 350 13.52 -28.89 -15.64
C GLN A 350 12.75 -27.86 -16.42
N LEU A 351 13.42 -27.06 -17.26
CA LEU A 351 12.77 -26.10 -18.17
C LEU A 351 11.78 -26.77 -19.12
N ALA A 352 12.11 -27.99 -19.62
CA ALA A 352 11.22 -28.75 -20.48
C ALA A 352 9.91 -29.21 -19.81
N ARG A 353 9.84 -29.23 -18.47
CA ARG A 353 8.60 -29.54 -17.73
C ARG A 353 7.66 -28.36 -17.60
N LEU A 354 8.14 -27.14 -17.86
CA LEU A 354 7.35 -25.92 -17.73
C LEU A 354 6.40 -25.77 -18.92
N GLU A 355 5.29 -25.11 -18.67
CA GLU A 355 4.33 -24.73 -19.71
C GLU A 355 4.88 -23.57 -20.52
N GLN A 356 5.29 -23.89 -21.77
CA GLN A 356 5.90 -22.93 -22.66
C GLN A 356 4.87 -21.90 -23.18
N PHE A 357 5.22 -20.63 -23.13
CA PHE A 357 4.54 -19.54 -23.81
C PHE A 357 5.19 -19.26 -25.18
N ALA A 358 6.53 -19.26 -25.23
CA ALA A 358 7.32 -19.16 -26.45
C ALA A 358 8.63 -19.94 -26.32
N THR A 359 9.06 -20.59 -27.39
CA THR A 359 10.35 -21.29 -27.43
C THR A 359 11.51 -20.34 -27.70
N ALA A 360 12.75 -20.81 -27.43
CA ALA A 360 13.96 -20.05 -27.74
C ALA A 360 14.06 -19.69 -29.24
N GLU A 361 13.65 -20.59 -30.11
CA GLU A 361 13.64 -20.37 -31.59
C GLU A 361 12.66 -19.27 -31.98
N GLN A 362 11.45 -19.29 -31.42
CA GLN A 362 10.44 -18.26 -31.66
C GLN A 362 10.92 -16.89 -31.15
N MET A 363 11.61 -16.83 -30.02
CA MET A 363 12.19 -15.59 -29.50
C MET A 363 13.29 -15.02 -30.42
N LYS A 364 14.18 -15.89 -30.90
CA LYS A 364 15.24 -15.50 -31.85
C LYS A 364 14.64 -15.00 -33.16
N ALA A 365 13.61 -15.64 -33.68
CA ALA A 365 12.91 -15.21 -34.90
C ALA A 365 12.25 -13.83 -34.71
N LEU A 366 11.68 -13.53 -33.53
CA LEU A 366 11.12 -12.20 -33.23
C LEU A 366 12.19 -11.11 -33.14
N GLN A 367 13.36 -11.41 -32.56
CA GLN A 367 14.48 -10.47 -32.47
C GLN A 367 15.15 -10.18 -33.81
N ALA A 368 15.10 -11.14 -34.75
CA ALA A 368 15.66 -11.00 -36.09
C ALA A 368 14.78 -10.19 -37.08
N GLN A 369 13.56 -9.82 -36.69
CA GLN A 369 12.69 -8.98 -37.52
C GLN A 369 13.10 -7.49 -37.39
N PRO A 370 13.55 -6.82 -38.47
CA PRO A 370 13.90 -5.41 -38.44
C PRO A 370 12.63 -4.58 -38.21
N GLY A 371 12.49 -3.98 -37.03
CA GLY A 371 11.37 -3.09 -36.69
C GLY A 371 10.72 -3.31 -35.31
N ALA A 372 11.22 -4.23 -34.49
CA ALA A 372 10.73 -4.45 -33.12
C ALA A 372 11.60 -3.67 -32.08
N GLN A 373 11.68 -2.34 -32.24
CA GLN A 373 12.21 -1.43 -31.19
C GLN A 373 11.12 -0.46 -30.75
#